data_cf66e7918b89f9d6c53655f3d48b8949
#
_entry.id   cf66e7918b89f9d6c53655f3d48b8949
#
_cell.length_a   1.000
_cell.length_b   1.000
_cell.length_c   1.000
_cell.angle_alpha   90.00
_cell.angle_beta   90.00
_cell.angle_gamma   90.00
#
_symmetry.space_group_name_H-M   'P 1'
#
loop_
_entity.id
_entity.type
_entity.pdbx_description
1 polymer ?
#
loop_
_entity_poly.entity_id
_entity_poly.type
_entity_poly.pdbx_seq_one_letter_code
_entity_poly.pdbx_strand_id
1 'polypeptide(L)' 'MEDTQFRQLLDRFGYSWAGYYRVRKGVKRRLARHMHEVRCWNIEEYIETIEGKREERIQFERLMTVSI' A
#
# COMPACT_ATOMS: atom_id res chain seq x y z
N MET A 1 -0.75 5.38 8.29
CA MET A 1 -0.91 5.88 6.90
C MET A 1 -2.18 6.71 6.80
N GLU A 2 -2.06 7.90 6.25
CA GLU A 2 -3.19 8.78 6.03
C GLU A 2 -3.99 8.35 4.80
N ASP A 3 -5.28 8.75 4.75
CA ASP A 3 -6.11 8.45 3.59
C ASP A 3 -5.54 9.05 2.30
N THR A 4 -4.97 10.26 2.38
CA THR A 4 -4.34 10.90 1.22
C THR A 4 -3.17 10.08 0.68
N GLN A 5 -2.35 9.53 1.56
CA GLN A 5 -1.23 8.67 1.19
C GLN A 5 -1.72 7.35 0.58
N PHE A 6 -2.75 6.78 1.16
CA PHE A 6 -3.36 5.54 0.65
C PHE A 6 -3.95 5.76 -0.75
N ARG A 7 -4.65 6.87 -0.95
CA ARG A 7 -5.22 7.21 -2.26
C ARG A 7 -4.11 7.41 -3.31
N GLN A 8 -3.03 8.05 -2.93
CA GLN A 8 -1.87 8.24 -3.81
C GLN A 8 -1.31 6.88 -4.26
N LEU A 9 -1.20 5.96 -3.32
CA LEU A 9 -0.74 4.61 -3.59
C LEU A 9 -1.69 3.86 -4.52
N LEU A 10 -2.99 3.95 -4.26
CA LEU A 10 -4.01 3.31 -5.11
C LEU A 10 -3.95 3.85 -6.53
N ASP A 11 -3.88 5.17 -6.68
CA ASP A 11 -3.81 5.81 -7.99
C ASP A 11 -2.56 5.36 -8.76
N ARG A 12 -1.44 5.26 -8.07
CA ARG A 12 -0.18 4.87 -8.70
C ARG A 12 -0.23 3.46 -9.28
N PHE A 13 -0.88 2.53 -8.59
CA PHE A 13 -0.91 1.14 -8.99
C PHE A 13 -2.23 0.71 -9.63
N GLY A 14 -3.12 1.65 -9.90
CA GLY A 14 -4.35 1.37 -10.64
C GLY A 14 -5.46 0.70 -9.83
N TYR A 15 -5.45 0.88 -8.52
CA TYR A 15 -6.53 0.39 -7.66
C TYR A 15 -7.60 1.45 -7.46
N SER A 16 -8.82 1.00 -7.18
CA SER A 16 -9.97 1.89 -6.98
C SER A 16 -10.12 2.30 -5.52
N TRP A 17 -10.15 3.61 -5.26
CA TRP A 17 -10.47 4.13 -3.93
C TRP A 17 -11.84 3.62 -3.44
N ALA A 18 -12.85 3.69 -4.30
CA ALA A 18 -14.18 3.23 -3.96
C ALA A 18 -14.19 1.74 -3.57
N GLY A 19 -13.41 0.93 -4.27
CA GLY A 19 -13.30 -0.50 -4.00
C GLY A 19 -12.64 -0.82 -2.67
N TYR A 20 -11.75 0.05 -2.20
CA TYR A 20 -11.01 -0.16 -0.95
C TYR A 20 -11.54 0.64 0.24
N TYR A 21 -12.50 1.52 0.01
CA TYR A 21 -12.98 2.43 1.05
C TYR A 21 -13.41 1.72 2.33
N ARG A 22 -14.22 0.67 2.22
CA ARG A 22 -14.76 -0.05 3.38
C ARG A 22 -13.71 -0.79 4.18
N VAL A 23 -12.64 -1.24 3.52
CA VAL A 23 -11.60 -2.04 4.15
C VAL A 23 -10.33 -1.22 4.39
N ARG A 24 -10.37 0.09 4.12
CA ARG A 24 -9.18 0.93 4.14
C ARG A 24 -8.42 0.93 5.47
N LYS A 25 -9.12 0.87 6.59
CA LYS A 25 -8.46 0.90 7.90
C LYS A 25 -7.51 -0.29 8.09
N GLY A 26 -8.01 -1.49 7.79
CA GLY A 26 -7.21 -2.70 7.91
C GLY A 26 -6.08 -2.76 6.88
N VAL A 27 -6.37 -2.39 5.65
CA VAL A 27 -5.37 -2.37 4.59
C VAL A 27 -4.28 -1.34 4.88
N LYS A 28 -4.66 -0.12 5.28
CA LYS A 28 -3.70 0.93 5.64
C LYS A 28 -2.79 0.48 6.79
N ARG A 29 -3.34 -0.21 7.78
CA ARG A 29 -2.55 -0.72 8.90
C ARG A 29 -1.49 -1.70 8.43
N ARG A 30 -1.87 -2.64 7.57
CA ARG A 30 -0.94 -3.64 7.03
C ARG A 30 0.12 -2.99 6.14
N LEU A 31 -0.28 -2.03 5.32
CA LEU A 31 0.67 -1.31 4.46
C LEU A 31 1.63 -0.47 5.29
N ALA A 32 1.13 0.19 6.32
CA ALA A 32 1.99 0.99 7.21
C ALA A 32 3.04 0.11 7.89
N ARG A 33 2.65 -1.09 8.29
CA ARG A 33 3.57 -2.07 8.87
C ARG A 33 4.64 -2.48 7.86
N HIS A 34 4.24 -2.76 6.63
CA HIS A 34 5.17 -3.11 5.56
C HIS A 34 6.13 -1.96 5.25
N MET A 35 5.60 -0.73 5.19
CA MET A 35 6.41 0.47 5.04
C MET A 35 7.52 0.53 6.09
N HIS A 36 7.14 0.28 7.34
CA HIS A 36 8.08 0.27 8.44
C HIS A 36 9.13 -0.85 8.31
N GLU A 37 8.69 -2.03 7.90
CA GLU A 37 9.57 -3.18 7.72
C GLU A 37 10.63 -2.95 6.64
N VAL A 38 10.27 -2.25 5.56
CA VAL A 38 11.20 -1.93 4.49
C VAL A 38 11.89 -0.59 4.69
N ARG A 39 11.69 0.02 5.87
CA ARG A 39 12.33 1.28 6.30
C ARG A 39 12.05 2.44 5.36
N CYS A 40 10.82 2.56 4.91
CA CYS A 40 10.36 3.71 4.13
C CYS A 40 9.59 4.65 5.05
N TRP A 41 9.99 5.91 5.08
CA TRP A 41 9.42 6.88 6.02
C TRP A 41 8.42 7.81 5.37
N ASN A 42 8.30 7.78 4.05
CA ASN A 42 7.28 8.53 3.32
C ASN A 42 6.73 7.67 2.18
N ILE A 43 5.59 8.11 1.65
CA ILE A 43 4.88 7.31 0.65
C ILE A 43 5.65 7.22 -0.68
N GLU A 44 6.39 8.24 -1.04
CA GLU A 44 7.19 8.26 -2.26
C GLU A 44 8.28 7.20 -2.22
N GLU A 45 8.98 7.08 -1.10
CA GLU A 45 10.00 6.03 -0.92
C GLU A 45 9.38 4.64 -0.98
N TYR A 46 8.21 4.49 -0.39
CA TYR A 46 7.51 3.20 -0.40
C TYR A 46 7.11 2.80 -1.81
N ILE A 47 6.57 3.73 -2.59
CA ILE A 47 6.20 3.50 -3.99
C ILE A 47 7.44 3.09 -4.79
N GLU A 48 8.55 3.81 -4.63
CA GLU A 48 9.81 3.48 -5.30
C GLU A 48 10.31 2.09 -4.94
N THR A 49 10.21 1.72 -3.67
CA THR A 49 10.62 0.41 -3.20
C THR A 49 9.77 -0.70 -3.81
N ILE A 50 8.46 -0.51 -3.86
CA ILE A 50 7.55 -1.48 -4.47
C ILE A 50 7.83 -1.62 -5.96
N GLU A 51 8.07 -0.51 -6.65
CA GLU A 51 8.34 -0.52 -8.09
C GLU A 51 9.71 -1.09 -8.43
N GLY A 52 10.69 -0.86 -7.54
CA GLY A 52 12.07 -1.26 -7.79
C GLY A 52 12.45 -2.65 -7.32
N LYS A 53 11.69 -3.22 -6.40
CA LYS A 53 11.99 -4.54 -5.82
C LYS A 53 10.82 -5.49 -6.02
N ARG A 54 11.04 -6.52 -6.84
CA ARG A 54 10.01 -7.49 -7.17
C ARG A 54 9.41 -8.17 -5.94
N GLU A 55 10.24 -8.55 -4.98
CA GLU A 55 9.80 -9.21 -3.76
C GLU A 55 8.86 -8.33 -2.95
N GLU A 56 9.17 -7.04 -2.87
CA GLU A 56 8.32 -6.10 -2.15
C GLU A 56 7.03 -5.80 -2.90
N ARG A 57 7.07 -5.83 -4.22
CA ARG A 57 5.86 -5.71 -5.03
C ARG A 57 4.91 -6.89 -4.79
N ILE A 58 5.45 -8.09 -4.73
CA ILE A 58 4.65 -9.30 -4.44
C ILE A 58 4.02 -9.18 -3.06
N GLN A 59 4.80 -8.77 -2.08
CA GLN A 59 4.29 -8.59 -0.71
C GLN A 59 3.20 -7.53 -0.66
N PHE A 60 3.40 -6.41 -1.35
CA PHE A 60 2.40 -5.35 -1.45
C PHE A 60 1.09 -5.89 -2.04
N GLU A 61 1.17 -6.64 -3.11
CA GLU A 61 -0.02 -7.21 -3.76
C GLU A 61 -0.77 -8.16 -2.84
N ARG A 62 -0.05 -8.95 -2.03
CA ARG A 62 -0.66 -9.82 -1.03
C ARG A 62 -1.40 -9.02 0.03
N LEU A 63 -0.82 -7.91 0.47
CA LEU A 63 -1.44 -7.04 1.47
C LEU A 63 -2.68 -6.34 0.92
N MET A 64 -2.71 -6.10 -0.38
CA MET A 64 -3.86 -5.48 -1.06
C MET A 64 -4.98 -6.48 -1.33
N THR A 65 -4.70 -7.78 -1.25
CA THR A 65 -5.72 -8.82 -1.40
C THR A 65 -6.57 -8.88 -0.14
N VAL A 66 -7.86 -8.65 -0.29
CA VAL A 66 -8.80 -8.67 0.83
C VAL A 66 -9.63 -9.93 0.75
N SER A 67 -9.56 -10.75 1.81
CA SER A 67 -10.44 -11.92 1.94
C SER A 67 -11.81 -11.46 2.40
N ILE A 68 -12.80 -11.90 1.71
CA ILE A 68 -14.19 -11.61 2.06
C ILE A 68 -14.73 -12.77 2.88
#